data_920e274ff77d83cae954ce5a1872c405
#
_entry.id   920e274ff77d83cae954ce5a1872c405
#
_cell.length_a   1.000
_cell.length_b   1.000
_cell.length_c   1.000
_cell.angle_alpha   90.00
_cell.angle_beta   90.00
_cell.angle_gamma   90.00
#
_symmetry.space_group_name_H-M   'P 1'
#
loop_
_entity.id
_entity.type
_entity.pdbx_description
1 polymer ?
#
loop_
_entity_poly.entity_id
_entity_poly.type
_entity_poly.pdbx_seq_one_letter_code
_entity_poly.pdbx_strand_id
1 'polypeptide(L)'
;CLPFFLSGCRKKKIDSEMSVYYLNEDRTGLVKAPYETGKTAKGKKMTDKEICGMAEDILETLRKPSDKIENVPPIPNEVSVQKCELRGSILDIDFNKAYLKVNSLEEKLMRASIVCSLSEIEGVNAVLFTIDGESLKDSDGNSIGLMTEDDFVENTGSSPSAYQTVELTLYFANESGDKLVPQKVSARYSSNLSKEKMIVEKLMQGPESGAYPTINPNANLLGVTIKDDICYVNFDSTFLNGEYDILPKLTIYSIVNSLVEGTEATQVQITINGESKAKYMGTVDLSQ
;
A
#
# COMPACT_ATOMS: atom_id res chain seq x y z
N CYS A 1 -19.64 62.74 10.85
CA CYS A 1 -19.78 61.30 11.05
C CYS A 1 -19.28 60.61 9.80
N LEU A 2 -18.05 60.07 9.84
CA LEU A 2 -17.47 59.22 8.78
C LEU A 2 -17.71 57.74 9.20
N PRO A 3 -18.17 56.87 8.30
CA PRO A 3 -18.18 55.44 8.58
C PRO A 3 -16.82 54.84 8.31
N PHE A 4 -16.24 54.22 9.32
CA PHE A 4 -15.05 53.36 9.22
C PHE A 4 -15.42 52.05 8.51
N PHE A 5 -14.94 51.84 7.27
CA PHE A 5 -14.99 50.55 6.63
C PHE A 5 -13.86 49.68 7.17
N LEU A 6 -14.19 48.77 8.06
CA LEU A 6 -13.33 47.64 8.42
C LEU A 6 -13.30 46.66 7.25
N SER A 7 -12.26 46.73 6.44
CA SER A 7 -11.93 45.72 5.42
C SER A 7 -11.43 44.46 6.15
N GLY A 8 -12.34 43.53 6.43
CA GLY A 8 -11.97 42.22 6.94
C GLY A 8 -11.25 41.44 5.83
N CYS A 9 -9.96 41.23 5.98
CA CYS A 9 -9.24 40.22 5.21
C CYS A 9 -9.88 38.86 5.47
N ARG A 10 -10.80 38.44 4.61
CA ARG A 10 -11.18 37.03 4.48
C ARG A 10 -9.93 36.28 4.02
N LYS A 11 -9.26 35.57 4.94
CA LYS A 11 -8.37 34.49 4.56
C LYS A 11 -9.17 33.54 3.69
N LYS A 12 -8.88 33.50 2.39
CA LYS A 12 -9.34 32.42 1.52
C LYS A 12 -8.86 31.11 2.16
N LYS A 13 -9.76 30.26 2.59
CA LYS A 13 -9.49 28.86 2.86
C LYS A 13 -9.06 28.28 1.52
N ILE A 14 -7.78 28.07 1.36
CA ILE A 14 -7.24 27.29 0.23
C ILE A 14 -7.58 25.86 0.64
N ASP A 15 -8.63 25.28 0.05
CA ASP A 15 -8.83 23.85 0.06
C ASP A 15 -7.68 23.27 -0.77
N SER A 16 -6.59 22.90 -0.13
CA SER A 16 -5.53 22.10 -0.75
C SER A 16 -6.12 20.72 -0.99
N GLU A 17 -6.26 20.34 -2.25
CA GLU A 17 -6.81 19.04 -2.65
C GLU A 17 -5.84 17.89 -2.32
N MET A 18 -4.63 18.17 -1.85
CA MET A 18 -3.55 17.20 -1.63
C MET A 18 -2.82 17.48 -0.31
N SER A 19 -2.28 16.45 0.29
CA SER A 19 -1.56 16.54 1.55
C SER A 19 -0.24 15.78 1.51
N VAL A 20 0.69 16.17 2.37
CA VAL A 20 1.92 15.44 2.66
C VAL A 20 1.99 15.14 4.14
N TYR A 21 2.75 14.12 4.50
CA TYR A 21 2.81 13.62 5.86
C TYR A 21 4.22 13.83 6.42
N TYR A 22 4.35 14.70 7.42
CA TYR A 22 5.56 14.92 8.20
C TYR A 22 5.59 14.04 9.44
N LEU A 23 6.71 13.97 10.14
CA LEU A 23 6.73 13.44 11.50
C LEU A 23 6.20 14.49 12.48
N ASN A 24 5.56 14.03 13.56
CA ASN A 24 5.24 14.89 14.70
C ASN A 24 6.54 15.29 15.46
N GLU A 25 6.42 16.27 16.35
CA GLU A 25 7.54 16.80 17.15
C GLU A 25 8.31 15.69 17.89
N ASP A 26 7.58 14.73 18.47
CA ASP A 26 8.16 13.62 19.24
C ASP A 26 8.71 12.49 18.36
N ARG A 27 8.58 12.57 17.03
CA ARG A 27 8.96 11.53 16.06
C ARG A 27 8.35 10.16 16.36
N THR A 28 7.10 10.13 16.80
CA THR A 28 6.35 8.91 17.13
C THR A 28 5.22 8.58 16.18
N GLY A 29 4.89 9.50 15.27
CA GLY A 29 3.79 9.36 14.32
C GLY A 29 3.85 10.40 13.22
N LEU A 30 2.85 10.36 12.35
CA LEU A 30 2.73 11.25 11.21
C LEU A 30 1.74 12.39 11.51
N VAL A 31 2.00 13.56 10.92
CA VAL A 31 1.10 14.71 10.90
C VAL A 31 0.84 15.15 9.47
N LYS A 32 -0.44 15.33 9.15
CA LYS A 32 -0.89 15.75 7.83
C LYS A 32 -0.67 17.26 7.65
N ALA A 33 -0.04 17.66 6.56
CA ALA A 33 0.17 19.04 6.17
C ALA A 33 -0.35 19.29 4.75
N PRO A 34 -0.94 20.46 4.46
CA PRO A 34 -1.39 20.79 3.12
C PRO A 34 -0.19 20.88 2.17
N TYR A 35 -0.34 20.33 0.96
CA TYR A 35 0.63 20.45 -0.12
C TYR A 35 0.04 21.33 -1.23
N GLU A 36 0.72 22.43 -1.53
CA GLU A 36 0.31 23.30 -2.63
C GLU A 36 0.82 22.72 -3.94
N THR A 37 -0.05 22.04 -4.68
CA THR A 37 0.27 21.65 -6.05
C THR A 37 0.41 22.90 -6.91
N GLY A 38 1.55 23.08 -7.57
CA GLY A 38 1.65 24.04 -8.66
C GLY A 38 0.53 23.76 -9.65
N LYS A 39 0.06 24.80 -10.39
CA LYS A 39 -1.14 24.78 -11.24
C LYS A 39 -1.23 23.56 -12.15
N THR A 40 -1.66 22.42 -11.64
CA THR A 40 -2.17 21.32 -12.45
C THR A 40 -3.57 21.69 -12.92
N ALA A 41 -3.80 21.68 -14.22
CA ALA A 41 -5.09 21.99 -14.79
C ALA A 41 -6.10 20.96 -14.29
N LYS A 42 -7.09 21.39 -13.50
CA LYS A 42 -8.18 20.52 -13.00
C LYS A 42 -8.77 19.71 -14.16
N GLY A 43 -8.78 18.39 -14.04
CA GLY A 43 -9.46 17.48 -14.96
C GLY A 43 -8.62 16.94 -16.12
N LYS A 44 -7.32 17.16 -16.17
CA LYS A 44 -6.44 16.51 -17.14
C LYS A 44 -5.66 15.38 -16.46
N LYS A 45 -5.76 14.16 -17.01
CA LYS A 45 -4.96 13.02 -16.55
C LYS A 45 -3.47 13.37 -16.72
N MET A 46 -2.71 13.24 -15.64
CA MET A 46 -1.25 13.48 -15.66
C MET A 46 -0.55 12.39 -16.49
N THR A 47 0.53 12.79 -17.15
CA THR A 47 1.45 11.85 -17.80
C THR A 47 2.38 11.23 -16.75
N ASP A 48 2.99 10.07 -17.05
CA ASP A 48 3.93 9.39 -16.18
C ASP A 48 5.08 10.32 -15.73
N LYS A 49 5.56 11.17 -16.64
CA LYS A 49 6.59 12.16 -16.34
C LYS A 49 6.10 13.25 -15.37
N GLU A 50 4.85 13.69 -15.50
CA GLU A 50 4.26 14.68 -14.58
C GLU A 50 4.05 14.07 -13.19
N ILE A 51 3.66 12.80 -13.12
CA ILE A 51 3.53 12.05 -11.85
C ILE A 51 4.89 11.89 -11.18
N CYS A 52 5.91 11.44 -11.90
CA CYS A 52 7.27 11.33 -11.35
C CYS A 52 7.82 12.69 -10.90
N GLY A 53 7.62 13.74 -11.68
CA GLY A 53 8.04 15.09 -11.27
C GLY A 53 7.34 15.59 -10.01
N MET A 54 6.04 15.28 -9.85
CA MET A 54 5.30 15.59 -8.61
C MET A 54 5.81 14.76 -7.42
N ALA A 55 6.11 13.50 -7.64
CA ALA A 55 6.68 12.63 -6.60
C ALA A 55 8.04 13.14 -6.12
N GLU A 56 8.92 13.53 -7.04
CA GLU A 56 10.22 14.12 -6.71
C GLU A 56 10.08 15.43 -5.93
N ASP A 57 9.12 16.27 -6.30
CA ASP A 57 8.82 17.53 -5.59
C ASP A 57 8.29 17.30 -4.17
N ILE A 58 7.43 16.30 -3.99
CA ILE A 58 6.94 15.88 -2.67
C ILE A 58 8.09 15.37 -1.80
N LEU A 59 8.94 14.50 -2.34
CA LEU A 59 10.09 13.96 -1.62
C LEU A 59 11.08 15.05 -1.22
N GLU A 60 11.31 16.05 -2.09
CA GLU A 60 12.13 17.20 -1.76
C GLU A 60 11.47 18.11 -0.71
N THR A 61 10.13 18.20 -0.72
CA THR A 61 9.35 18.92 0.31
C THR A 61 9.49 18.24 1.68
N LEU A 62 9.41 16.91 1.73
CA LEU A 62 9.56 16.13 2.95
C LEU A 62 11.00 16.14 3.53
N ARG A 63 11.98 16.62 2.80
CA ARG A 63 13.36 16.86 3.28
C ARG A 63 13.53 18.19 3.98
N LYS A 64 12.60 19.13 3.77
CA LYS A 64 12.67 20.50 4.28
C LYS A 64 11.77 20.70 5.49
N PRO A 65 12.16 21.54 6.45
CA PRO A 65 11.25 21.98 7.48
C PRO A 65 9.99 22.59 6.87
N SER A 66 8.82 22.28 7.42
CA SER A 66 7.59 22.96 7.05
C SER A 66 7.50 24.33 7.73
N ASP A 67 6.54 25.17 7.30
CA ASP A 67 6.25 26.44 7.96
C ASP A 67 5.76 26.27 9.41
N LYS A 68 5.35 25.07 9.80
CA LYS A 68 4.98 24.73 11.17
C LYS A 68 6.16 24.07 11.88
N ILE A 69 6.61 24.65 12.97
CA ILE A 69 7.72 24.17 13.81
C ILE A 69 7.51 22.73 14.30
N GLU A 70 6.25 22.33 14.48
CA GLU A 70 5.82 21.01 14.96
C GLU A 70 6.06 19.88 13.93
N ASN A 71 6.24 20.22 12.66
CA ASN A 71 6.40 19.25 11.58
C ASN A 71 7.88 18.96 11.33
N VAL A 72 8.32 17.77 11.69
CA VAL A 72 9.72 17.36 11.53
C VAL A 72 9.90 16.65 10.18
N PRO A 73 10.90 17.07 9.37
CA PRO A 73 11.21 16.41 8.11
C PRO A 73 11.49 14.91 8.31
N PRO A 74 10.79 14.02 7.59
CA PRO A 74 11.01 12.57 7.71
C PRO A 74 12.25 12.09 6.98
N ILE A 75 12.68 12.77 5.90
CA ILE A 75 13.77 12.32 5.04
C ILE A 75 15.08 13.02 5.43
N PRO A 76 16.10 12.29 5.88
CA PRO A 76 17.42 12.86 6.15
C PRO A 76 18.07 13.47 4.89
N ASN A 77 18.88 14.49 5.07
CA ASN A 77 19.52 15.21 3.95
C ASN A 77 20.41 14.31 3.06
N GLU A 78 20.98 13.26 3.62
CA GLU A 78 21.86 12.31 2.94
C GLU A 78 21.09 11.33 2.04
N VAL A 79 19.79 11.13 2.30
CA VAL A 79 18.93 10.25 1.51
C VAL A 79 18.45 11.01 0.28
N SER A 80 18.70 10.48 -0.89
CA SER A 80 18.29 11.09 -2.17
C SER A 80 17.70 10.09 -3.13
N VAL A 81 16.76 10.55 -3.94
CA VAL A 81 16.17 9.79 -5.05
C VAL A 81 17.18 9.75 -6.19
N GLN A 82 17.41 8.56 -6.73
CA GLN A 82 18.24 8.33 -7.92
C GLN A 82 17.41 8.15 -9.17
N LYS A 83 16.24 7.51 -9.04
CA LYS A 83 15.32 7.25 -10.14
C LYS A 83 13.88 7.25 -9.64
N CYS A 84 12.98 7.77 -10.45
CA CYS A 84 11.53 7.63 -10.29
C CYS A 84 10.94 7.12 -11.60
N GLU A 85 10.09 6.08 -11.53
CA GLU A 85 9.42 5.49 -12.67
C GLU A 85 7.99 5.08 -12.30
N LEU A 86 7.01 5.45 -13.15
CA LEU A 86 5.65 4.96 -13.00
C LEU A 86 5.44 3.77 -13.94
N ARG A 87 5.04 2.63 -13.38
CA ARG A 87 4.69 1.42 -14.12
C ARG A 87 3.22 1.07 -13.88
N GLY A 88 2.37 1.47 -14.82
CA GLY A 88 0.92 1.40 -14.63
C GLY A 88 0.44 2.37 -13.56
N SER A 89 0.14 1.87 -12.36
CA SER A 89 -0.21 2.67 -11.18
C SER A 89 0.76 2.48 -10.00
N ILE A 90 1.90 1.83 -10.26
CA ILE A 90 2.95 1.57 -9.27
C ILE A 90 4.05 2.60 -9.47
N LEU A 91 4.34 3.38 -8.44
CA LEU A 91 5.43 4.34 -8.44
C LEU A 91 6.69 3.68 -7.85
N ASP A 92 7.68 3.47 -8.70
CA ASP A 92 8.96 2.88 -8.34
C ASP A 92 9.97 3.99 -8.02
N ILE A 93 10.47 4.02 -6.78
CA ILE A 93 11.42 5.02 -6.30
C ILE A 93 12.72 4.33 -5.91
N ASP A 94 13.79 4.65 -6.59
CA ASP A 94 15.14 4.19 -6.26
C ASP A 94 15.87 5.24 -5.42
N PHE A 95 16.31 4.82 -4.24
CA PHE A 95 17.07 5.66 -3.31
C PHE A 95 18.55 5.30 -3.33
N ASN A 96 19.40 6.24 -2.92
CA ASN A 96 20.81 6.00 -2.71
C ASN A 96 21.06 5.14 -1.45
N LYS A 97 22.29 4.59 -1.33
CA LYS A 97 22.72 3.75 -0.18
C LYS A 97 22.64 4.42 1.18
N ALA A 98 22.51 5.76 1.23
CA ALA A 98 22.33 6.45 2.51
C ALA A 98 21.03 6.06 3.20
N TYR A 99 20.00 5.63 2.45
CA TYR A 99 18.75 5.09 2.98
C TYR A 99 19.00 3.96 4.00
N LEU A 100 19.91 3.03 3.72
CA LEU A 100 20.22 1.89 4.58
C LEU A 100 20.94 2.28 5.90
N LYS A 101 21.35 3.54 6.05
CA LYS A 101 21.97 4.06 7.27
C LYS A 101 20.97 4.66 8.25
N VAL A 102 19.72 4.84 7.83
CA VAL A 102 18.63 5.31 8.69
C VAL A 102 18.33 4.20 9.72
N ASN A 103 18.22 4.57 10.99
CA ASN A 103 17.91 3.58 12.01
C ASN A 103 16.51 2.98 11.80
N SER A 104 16.31 1.74 12.24
CA SER A 104 15.11 0.95 11.92
C SER A 104 13.78 1.60 12.34
N LEU A 105 13.74 2.37 13.42
CA LEU A 105 12.51 3.05 13.85
C LEU A 105 12.21 4.28 12.98
N GLU A 106 13.22 5.12 12.77
CA GLU A 106 13.11 6.30 11.91
C GLU A 106 12.84 5.89 10.44
N GLU A 107 13.43 4.77 9.98
CA GLU A 107 13.18 4.23 8.65
C GLU A 107 11.70 3.89 8.45
N LYS A 108 11.07 3.21 9.39
CA LYS A 108 9.64 2.87 9.31
C LYS A 108 8.75 4.10 9.22
N LEU A 109 9.04 5.13 10.02
CA LEU A 109 8.29 6.38 10.00
C LEU A 109 8.55 7.20 8.72
N MET A 110 9.81 7.25 8.26
CA MET A 110 10.18 7.86 6.98
C MET A 110 9.45 7.18 5.83
N ARG A 111 9.47 5.86 5.79
CA ARG A 111 8.80 5.06 4.75
C ARG A 111 7.29 5.29 4.78
N ALA A 112 6.65 5.25 5.95
CA ALA A 112 5.24 5.56 6.11
C ALA A 112 4.89 6.96 5.60
N SER A 113 5.68 7.97 5.98
CA SER A 113 5.52 9.35 5.52
C SER A 113 5.58 9.45 3.99
N ILE A 114 6.58 8.83 3.37
CA ILE A 114 6.77 8.84 1.93
C ILE A 114 5.60 8.15 1.22
N VAL A 115 5.24 6.94 1.65
CA VAL A 115 4.17 6.17 0.99
C VAL A 115 2.83 6.88 1.11
N CYS A 116 2.43 7.32 2.32
CA CYS A 116 1.18 8.07 2.50
C CYS A 116 1.13 9.36 1.67
N SER A 117 2.26 10.08 1.55
CA SER A 117 2.31 11.31 0.76
C SER A 117 2.23 11.05 -0.75
N LEU A 118 2.89 10.00 -1.24
CA LEU A 118 2.90 9.65 -2.67
C LEU A 118 1.58 9.01 -3.11
N SER A 119 0.88 8.32 -2.21
CA SER A 119 -0.47 7.76 -2.47
C SER A 119 -1.55 8.83 -2.66
N GLU A 120 -1.31 10.06 -2.24
CA GLU A 120 -2.20 11.20 -2.53
C GLU A 120 -2.13 11.65 -4.00
N ILE A 121 -1.14 11.19 -4.79
CA ILE A 121 -1.01 11.53 -6.21
C ILE A 121 -2.03 10.72 -7.02
N GLU A 122 -2.88 11.41 -7.77
CA GLU A 122 -3.85 10.77 -8.66
C GLU A 122 -3.15 9.87 -9.68
N GLY A 123 -3.51 8.58 -9.69
CA GLY A 123 -2.92 7.56 -10.56
C GLY A 123 -1.82 6.72 -9.90
N VAL A 124 -1.45 6.99 -8.64
CA VAL A 124 -0.55 6.16 -7.85
C VAL A 124 -1.38 5.31 -6.88
N ASN A 125 -1.36 4.00 -7.05
CA ASN A 125 -2.08 3.04 -6.19
C ASN A 125 -1.13 2.28 -5.25
N ALA A 126 0.14 2.20 -5.60
CA ALA A 126 1.16 1.57 -4.75
C ALA A 126 2.54 2.18 -5.02
N VAL A 127 3.43 2.04 -4.05
CA VAL A 127 4.80 2.53 -4.11
C VAL A 127 5.76 1.37 -3.87
N LEU A 128 6.80 1.27 -4.68
CA LEU A 128 7.88 0.30 -4.53
C LEU A 128 9.18 1.04 -4.25
N PHE A 129 9.96 0.57 -3.26
CA PHE A 129 11.28 1.12 -2.98
C PHE A 129 12.38 0.16 -3.41
N THR A 130 13.34 0.72 -4.13
CA THR A 130 14.63 0.08 -4.38
C THR A 130 15.75 0.97 -3.83
N ILE A 131 16.86 0.35 -3.50
CA ILE A 131 18.05 1.01 -2.99
C ILE A 131 19.22 0.64 -3.88
N ASP A 132 19.73 1.61 -4.65
CA ASP A 132 20.80 1.38 -5.64
C ASP A 132 20.44 0.23 -6.60
N GLY A 133 19.16 0.17 -7.02
CA GLY A 133 18.59 -0.84 -7.91
C GLY A 133 18.18 -2.16 -7.26
N GLU A 134 18.49 -2.39 -5.98
CA GLU A 134 18.11 -3.61 -5.25
C GLU A 134 16.84 -3.40 -4.43
N SER A 135 15.97 -4.42 -4.38
CA SER A 135 14.74 -4.35 -3.57
C SER A 135 15.01 -4.04 -2.11
N LEU A 136 14.24 -3.12 -1.53
CA LEU A 136 14.28 -2.85 -0.09
C LEU A 136 13.90 -4.11 0.70
N LYS A 137 14.68 -4.44 1.72
CA LYS A 137 14.49 -5.63 2.56
C LYS A 137 14.17 -5.26 3.99
N ASP A 138 13.40 -6.13 4.66
CA ASP A 138 13.16 -6.06 6.09
C ASP A 138 14.35 -6.57 6.91
N SER A 139 14.21 -6.58 8.25
CA SER A 139 15.23 -7.07 9.18
C SER A 139 15.55 -8.57 9.00
N ASP A 140 14.64 -9.32 8.43
CA ASP A 140 14.77 -10.77 8.22
C ASP A 140 15.32 -11.10 6.82
N GLY A 141 15.56 -10.06 6.00
CA GLY A 141 16.12 -10.17 4.66
C GLY A 141 15.09 -10.41 3.56
N ASN A 142 13.80 -10.37 3.88
CA ASN A 142 12.73 -10.49 2.91
C ASN A 142 12.49 -9.16 2.18
N SER A 143 12.12 -9.22 0.91
CA SER A 143 11.73 -8.02 0.17
C SER A 143 10.44 -7.44 0.77
N ILE A 144 10.45 -6.12 1.05
CA ILE A 144 9.25 -5.42 1.56
C ILE A 144 8.16 -5.34 0.47
N GLY A 145 8.56 -5.29 -0.81
CA GLY A 145 7.63 -5.27 -1.92
C GLY A 145 6.84 -3.96 -2.04
N LEU A 146 5.65 -4.07 -2.60
CA LEU A 146 4.76 -2.94 -2.84
C LEU A 146 4.09 -2.49 -1.54
N MET A 147 3.97 -1.18 -1.41
CA MET A 147 3.38 -0.53 -0.24
C MET A 147 2.26 0.42 -0.64
N THR A 148 1.24 0.49 0.18
CA THR A 148 0.10 1.40 0.07
C THR A 148 -0.06 2.19 1.36
N GLU A 149 -0.90 3.21 1.40
CA GLU A 149 -1.21 3.94 2.64
C GLU A 149 -1.81 3.02 3.72
N ASP A 150 -2.55 1.98 3.31
CA ASP A 150 -3.17 1.01 4.23
C ASP A 150 -2.15 0.19 5.03
N ASP A 151 -0.90 0.09 4.54
CA ASP A 151 0.19 -0.53 5.28
C ASP A 151 0.64 0.29 6.49
N PHE A 152 0.23 1.57 6.55
CA PHE A 152 0.64 2.54 7.55
C PHE A 152 -0.58 3.21 8.20
N VAL A 153 -1.49 2.42 8.76
CA VAL A 153 -2.66 2.95 9.46
C VAL A 153 -2.21 3.81 10.64
N GLU A 154 -2.67 5.05 10.67
CA GLU A 154 -2.35 6.03 11.71
C GLU A 154 -2.69 5.49 13.10
N ASN A 155 -1.68 5.31 13.94
CA ASN A 155 -1.86 5.23 15.38
C ASN A 155 -2.21 6.63 15.92
N THR A 156 -3.48 7.02 15.82
CA THR A 156 -4.00 8.20 16.49
C THR A 156 -4.17 7.92 17.99
N GLY A 157 -3.08 7.82 18.71
CA GLY A 157 -3.10 7.88 20.18
C GLY A 157 -2.70 6.60 20.91
N SER A 158 -1.54 6.65 21.52
CA SER A 158 -1.15 6.02 22.78
C SER A 158 -1.59 4.56 22.99
N SER A 159 -0.91 3.64 22.31
CA SER A 159 -0.67 2.30 22.87
C SER A 159 0.56 1.69 22.20
N PRO A 160 1.46 1.02 22.95
CA PRO A 160 2.54 0.25 22.35
C PRO A 160 1.90 -0.79 21.42
N SER A 161 2.51 -1.03 20.27
CA SER A 161 2.07 -1.96 19.21
C SER A 161 1.44 -3.23 19.81
N ALA A 162 0.13 -3.23 19.92
CA ALA A 162 -0.59 -4.39 20.42
C ALA A 162 -0.60 -5.41 19.27
N TYR A 163 0.31 -6.36 19.32
CA TYR A 163 0.19 -7.54 18.49
C TYR A 163 -1.08 -8.29 18.91
N GLN A 164 -1.95 -8.52 17.97
CA GLN A 164 -3.13 -9.36 18.15
C GLN A 164 -2.85 -10.74 17.56
N THR A 165 -3.31 -11.77 18.22
CA THR A 165 -3.35 -13.11 17.64
C THR A 165 -4.77 -13.36 17.16
N VAL A 166 -4.92 -13.76 15.90
CA VAL A 166 -6.20 -14.10 15.30
C VAL A 166 -6.14 -15.52 14.76
N GLU A 167 -7.21 -16.27 14.94
CA GLU A 167 -7.42 -17.52 14.20
C GLU A 167 -8.11 -17.19 12.87
N LEU A 168 -7.50 -17.63 11.78
CA LEU A 168 -8.02 -17.49 10.42
C LEU A 168 -8.41 -18.86 9.90
N THR A 169 -9.50 -18.93 9.13
CA THR A 169 -9.80 -20.09 8.30
C THR A 169 -9.35 -19.79 6.87
N LEU A 170 -8.33 -20.49 6.41
CA LEU A 170 -7.79 -20.34 5.05
C LEU A 170 -8.13 -21.59 4.24
N TYR A 171 -8.46 -21.39 2.98
CA TYR A 171 -8.89 -22.47 2.07
C TYR A 171 -7.79 -22.81 1.08
N PHE A 172 -7.25 -24.01 1.17
CA PHE A 172 -6.20 -24.54 0.30
C PHE A 172 -6.71 -25.70 -0.55
N ALA A 173 -5.95 -26.13 -1.55
CA ALA A 173 -6.33 -27.28 -2.36
C ALA A 173 -6.08 -28.60 -1.62
N ASN A 174 -6.90 -29.61 -1.91
CA ASN A 174 -6.62 -30.99 -1.51
C ASN A 174 -5.55 -31.61 -2.43
N GLU A 175 -5.11 -32.83 -2.08
CA GLU A 175 -4.09 -33.57 -2.83
C GLU A 175 -4.49 -33.83 -4.29
N SER A 176 -5.77 -34.03 -4.58
CA SER A 176 -6.27 -34.26 -5.94
C SER A 176 -6.44 -32.97 -6.76
N GLY A 177 -6.26 -31.79 -6.17
CA GLY A 177 -6.42 -30.50 -6.86
C GLY A 177 -7.84 -30.19 -7.35
N ASP A 178 -8.87 -30.87 -6.80
CA ASP A 178 -10.26 -30.75 -7.25
C ASP A 178 -11.21 -30.12 -6.21
N LYS A 179 -10.77 -29.97 -4.96
CA LYS A 179 -11.55 -29.39 -3.85
C LYS A 179 -10.71 -28.49 -2.96
N LEU A 180 -11.38 -27.57 -2.27
CA LEU A 180 -10.80 -26.80 -1.18
C LEU A 180 -10.99 -27.50 0.16
N VAL A 181 -9.97 -27.40 0.99
CA VAL A 181 -9.98 -27.85 2.39
C VAL A 181 -9.67 -26.65 3.29
N PRO A 182 -10.50 -26.40 4.31
CA PRO A 182 -10.24 -25.32 5.27
C PRO A 182 -9.11 -25.71 6.22
N GLN A 183 -8.25 -24.76 6.52
CA GLN A 183 -7.22 -24.88 7.55
C GLN A 183 -7.30 -23.70 8.51
N LYS A 184 -7.24 -24.00 9.82
CA LYS A 184 -7.12 -22.99 10.85
C LYS A 184 -5.66 -22.60 10.99
N VAL A 185 -5.39 -21.31 10.81
CA VAL A 185 -4.05 -20.71 10.91
C VAL A 185 -4.09 -19.65 12.01
N SER A 186 -3.22 -19.81 13.01
CA SER A 186 -3.02 -18.75 14.00
C SER A 186 -2.02 -17.74 13.45
N ALA A 187 -2.45 -16.51 13.29
CA ALA A 187 -1.60 -15.44 12.81
C ALA A 187 -1.45 -14.35 13.88
N ARG A 188 -0.21 -13.96 14.13
CA ARG A 188 0.10 -12.80 14.96
C ARG A 188 0.36 -11.62 14.04
N TYR A 189 -0.40 -10.56 14.17
CA TYR A 189 -0.26 -9.37 13.35
C TYR A 189 -0.23 -8.11 14.21
N SER A 190 0.46 -7.10 13.71
CA SER A 190 0.38 -5.76 14.26
C SER A 190 -0.97 -5.15 13.94
N SER A 191 -1.53 -4.37 14.86
CA SER A 191 -2.77 -3.61 14.62
C SER A 191 -2.66 -2.62 13.43
N ASN A 192 -1.47 -2.45 12.88
CA ASN A 192 -1.19 -1.59 11.73
C ASN A 192 -1.23 -2.34 10.38
N LEU A 193 -1.45 -3.65 10.38
CA LEU A 193 -1.61 -4.46 9.18
C LEU A 193 -3.09 -4.75 8.96
N SER A 194 -3.61 -4.50 7.77
CA SER A 194 -4.99 -4.85 7.47
C SER A 194 -5.18 -6.37 7.48
N LYS A 195 -6.29 -6.83 8.06
CA LYS A 195 -6.58 -8.26 8.22
C LYS A 195 -6.74 -8.95 6.86
N GLU A 196 -7.37 -8.28 5.92
CA GLU A 196 -7.58 -8.77 4.56
C GLU A 196 -6.25 -8.96 3.82
N LYS A 197 -5.30 -8.03 3.95
CA LYS A 197 -3.96 -8.19 3.36
C LYS A 197 -3.24 -9.38 3.96
N MET A 198 -3.27 -9.54 5.27
CA MET A 198 -2.67 -10.68 5.97
C MET A 198 -3.25 -12.01 5.50
N ILE A 199 -4.58 -12.10 5.29
CA ILE A 199 -5.23 -13.30 4.78
C ILE A 199 -4.66 -13.68 3.41
N VAL A 200 -4.56 -12.73 2.48
CA VAL A 200 -4.03 -12.99 1.14
C VAL A 200 -2.55 -13.37 1.18
N GLU A 201 -1.74 -12.67 1.98
CA GLU A 201 -0.32 -13.01 2.15
C GLU A 201 -0.12 -14.41 2.73
N LYS A 202 -0.96 -14.81 3.71
CA LYS A 202 -0.94 -16.17 4.26
C LYS A 202 -1.34 -17.24 3.24
N LEU A 203 -2.32 -16.95 2.37
CA LEU A 203 -2.66 -17.84 1.25
C LEU A 203 -1.51 -17.98 0.26
N MET A 204 -0.79 -16.89 -0.03
CA MET A 204 0.38 -16.88 -0.91
C MET A 204 1.56 -17.66 -0.32
N GLN A 205 1.76 -17.62 1.01
CA GLN A 205 2.76 -18.44 1.71
C GLN A 205 2.47 -19.94 1.58
N GLY A 206 1.19 -20.30 1.35
CA GLY A 206 0.76 -21.69 1.26
C GLY A 206 0.50 -22.33 2.64
N PRO A 207 0.02 -23.60 2.64
CA PRO A 207 -0.29 -24.33 3.86
C PRO A 207 0.97 -24.87 4.55
N GLU A 208 0.92 -25.00 5.88
CA GLU A 208 2.03 -25.60 6.65
C GLU A 208 2.13 -27.12 6.42
N SER A 209 1.00 -27.80 6.29
CA SER A 209 0.92 -29.25 6.06
C SER A 209 -0.49 -29.70 5.65
N GLY A 210 -0.62 -30.87 5.03
CA GLY A 210 -1.90 -31.54 4.80
C GLY A 210 -2.82 -30.91 3.75
N ALA A 211 -2.31 -29.92 2.99
CA ALA A 211 -2.99 -29.30 1.86
C ALA A 211 -1.96 -28.77 0.86
N TYR A 212 -2.42 -28.23 -0.26
CA TYR A 212 -1.58 -27.74 -1.34
C TYR A 212 -1.85 -26.26 -1.62
N PRO A 213 -0.82 -25.48 -1.97
CA PRO A 213 -0.97 -24.07 -2.27
C PRO A 213 -1.86 -23.85 -3.51
N THR A 214 -2.51 -22.70 -3.56
CA THR A 214 -3.47 -22.38 -4.62
C THR A 214 -3.03 -21.18 -5.48
N ILE A 215 -2.12 -20.35 -4.97
CA ILE A 215 -1.67 -19.12 -5.63
C ILE A 215 -0.25 -19.32 -6.13
N ASN A 216 0.03 -18.88 -7.36
CA ASN A 216 1.39 -18.89 -7.92
C ASN A 216 2.36 -18.16 -6.99
N PRO A 217 3.45 -18.80 -6.53
CA PRO A 217 4.40 -18.21 -5.58
C PRO A 217 5.18 -17.03 -6.16
N ASN A 218 5.20 -16.89 -7.49
CA ASN A 218 5.85 -15.77 -8.19
C ASN A 218 4.90 -14.58 -8.44
N ALA A 219 3.60 -14.72 -8.10
CA ALA A 219 2.65 -13.62 -8.18
C ALA A 219 2.99 -12.56 -7.12
N ASN A 220 2.76 -11.28 -7.44
CA ASN A 220 2.92 -10.18 -6.49
C ASN A 220 1.56 -9.61 -6.13
N LEU A 221 1.30 -9.48 -4.83
CA LEU A 221 0.15 -8.76 -4.30
C LEU A 221 0.44 -7.26 -4.38
N LEU A 222 -0.37 -6.54 -5.15
CA LEU A 222 -0.22 -5.10 -5.36
C LEU A 222 -1.01 -4.28 -4.33
N GLY A 223 -2.05 -4.87 -3.76
CA GLY A 223 -2.85 -4.24 -2.71
C GLY A 223 -4.12 -5.02 -2.40
N VAL A 224 -4.64 -4.81 -1.20
CA VAL A 224 -5.94 -5.34 -0.74
C VAL A 224 -6.64 -4.24 0.03
N THR A 225 -7.91 -3.98 -0.26
CA THR A 225 -8.72 -3.00 0.46
C THR A 225 -10.19 -3.41 0.47
N ILE A 226 -10.91 -3.06 1.55
CA ILE A 226 -12.36 -3.26 1.63
C ILE A 226 -13.05 -1.92 1.46
N LYS A 227 -14.00 -1.85 0.54
CA LYS A 227 -14.84 -0.69 0.32
C LYS A 227 -16.26 -1.14 -0.05
N ASP A 228 -17.27 -0.57 0.60
CA ASP A 228 -18.69 -0.88 0.36
C ASP A 228 -18.97 -2.40 0.42
N ASP A 229 -18.45 -3.09 1.45
CA ASP A 229 -18.54 -4.53 1.69
C ASP A 229 -17.91 -5.41 0.58
N ILE A 230 -17.13 -4.84 -0.33
CA ILE A 230 -16.38 -5.53 -1.37
C ILE A 230 -14.88 -5.49 -1.04
N CYS A 231 -14.24 -6.65 -0.99
CA CYS A 231 -12.78 -6.74 -0.88
C CYS A 231 -12.16 -6.72 -2.28
N TYR A 232 -11.40 -5.70 -2.57
CA TYR A 232 -10.63 -5.56 -3.80
C TYR A 232 -9.23 -6.11 -3.59
N VAL A 233 -8.87 -7.15 -4.35
CA VAL A 233 -7.54 -7.78 -4.30
C VAL A 233 -6.85 -7.55 -5.62
N ASN A 234 -5.74 -6.81 -5.61
CA ASN A 234 -5.00 -6.47 -6.81
C ASN A 234 -3.70 -7.25 -6.89
N PHE A 235 -3.51 -8.01 -7.95
CA PHE A 235 -2.29 -8.74 -8.25
C PHE A 235 -1.60 -8.20 -9.51
N ASP A 236 -0.34 -8.56 -9.68
CA ASP A 236 0.36 -8.40 -10.95
C ASP A 236 -0.09 -9.45 -11.99
N SER A 237 0.37 -9.30 -13.24
CA SER A 237 0.02 -10.21 -14.33
C SER A 237 0.54 -11.64 -14.15
N THR A 238 1.52 -11.88 -13.28
CA THR A 238 2.05 -13.20 -12.98
C THR A 238 1.00 -14.10 -12.33
N PHE A 239 0.08 -13.50 -11.56
CA PHE A 239 -1.04 -14.20 -10.97
C PHE A 239 -1.88 -14.99 -12.00
N LEU A 240 -2.02 -14.48 -13.22
CA LEU A 240 -2.83 -15.13 -14.26
C LEU A 240 -2.31 -16.50 -14.71
N ASN A 241 -1.07 -16.82 -14.38
CA ASN A 241 -0.42 -18.07 -14.70
C ASN A 241 -0.53 -19.03 -13.52
N GLY A 242 -1.26 -20.13 -13.69
CA GLY A 242 -1.29 -21.19 -12.68
C GLY A 242 0.06 -21.90 -12.60
N GLU A 243 0.50 -22.22 -11.39
CA GLU A 243 1.75 -22.96 -11.14
C GLU A 243 1.48 -24.42 -10.72
N TYR A 244 0.31 -24.65 -10.13
CA TYR A 244 -0.04 -25.93 -9.53
C TYR A 244 -1.07 -26.69 -10.37
N ASP A 245 -1.01 -28.03 -10.34
CA ASP A 245 -1.98 -28.91 -11.01
C ASP A 245 -3.27 -28.99 -10.19
N ILE A 246 -4.02 -27.92 -10.23
CA ILE A 246 -5.32 -27.76 -9.56
C ILE A 246 -6.34 -27.19 -10.53
N LEU A 247 -7.62 -27.40 -10.27
CA LEU A 247 -8.68 -26.76 -11.05
C LEU A 247 -8.56 -25.22 -10.95
N PRO A 248 -8.50 -24.48 -12.06
CA PRO A 248 -8.27 -23.01 -12.04
C PRO A 248 -9.20 -22.22 -11.14
N LYS A 249 -10.47 -22.64 -11.03
CA LYS A 249 -11.46 -22.01 -10.15
C LYS A 249 -11.11 -22.09 -8.66
N LEU A 250 -10.31 -23.09 -8.25
CA LEU A 250 -9.95 -23.26 -6.84
C LEU A 250 -9.04 -22.15 -6.34
N THR A 251 -8.18 -21.61 -7.18
CA THR A 251 -7.38 -20.42 -6.83
C THR A 251 -8.28 -19.25 -6.49
N ILE A 252 -9.30 -19.00 -7.31
CA ILE A 252 -10.24 -17.90 -7.08
C ILE A 252 -11.07 -18.14 -5.82
N TYR A 253 -11.65 -19.34 -5.67
CA TYR A 253 -12.45 -19.68 -4.49
C TYR A 253 -11.61 -19.75 -3.20
N SER A 254 -10.34 -20.10 -3.26
CA SER A 254 -9.42 -20.03 -2.13
C SER A 254 -9.34 -18.62 -1.56
N ILE A 255 -9.14 -17.63 -2.43
CA ILE A 255 -9.06 -16.21 -2.06
C ILE A 255 -10.44 -15.73 -1.56
N VAL A 256 -11.50 -15.98 -2.34
CA VAL A 256 -12.85 -15.50 -2.01
C VAL A 256 -13.33 -16.05 -0.67
N ASN A 257 -13.27 -17.38 -0.47
CA ASN A 257 -13.77 -18.01 0.74
C ASN A 257 -12.98 -17.55 1.99
N SER A 258 -11.65 -17.45 1.86
CA SER A 258 -10.82 -17.03 2.99
C SER A 258 -11.06 -15.58 3.40
N LEU A 259 -11.30 -14.69 2.43
CA LEU A 259 -11.58 -13.28 2.70
C LEU A 259 -13.00 -13.08 3.26
N VAL A 260 -14.01 -13.69 2.65
CA VAL A 260 -15.41 -13.57 3.11
C VAL A 260 -15.58 -14.16 4.50
N GLU A 261 -14.93 -15.28 4.83
CA GLU A 261 -15.00 -15.86 6.18
C GLU A 261 -14.14 -15.08 7.18
N GLY A 262 -13.02 -14.50 6.74
CA GLY A 262 -12.06 -13.84 7.60
C GLY A 262 -12.30 -12.35 7.83
N THR A 263 -13.15 -11.69 7.06
CA THR A 263 -13.38 -10.24 7.11
C THR A 263 -14.88 -9.90 7.13
N GLU A 264 -15.21 -8.63 7.09
CA GLU A 264 -16.60 -8.13 6.94
C GLU A 264 -17.06 -8.05 5.46
N ALA A 265 -16.15 -8.33 4.51
CA ALA A 265 -16.51 -8.31 3.10
C ALA A 265 -17.49 -9.43 2.75
N THR A 266 -18.50 -9.09 1.96
CA THR A 266 -19.48 -10.06 1.42
C THR A 266 -19.18 -10.48 -0.01
N GLN A 267 -18.31 -9.74 -0.67
CA GLN A 267 -17.88 -9.96 -2.05
C GLN A 267 -16.37 -9.71 -2.18
N VAL A 268 -15.77 -10.33 -3.20
CA VAL A 268 -14.36 -10.13 -3.53
C VAL A 268 -14.22 -9.84 -5.02
N GLN A 269 -13.55 -8.76 -5.36
CA GLN A 269 -13.17 -8.40 -6.71
C GLN A 269 -11.67 -8.56 -6.86
N ILE A 270 -11.25 -9.49 -7.70
CA ILE A 270 -9.84 -9.65 -8.06
C ILE A 270 -9.55 -8.77 -9.28
N THR A 271 -8.49 -7.98 -9.19
CA THR A 271 -8.01 -7.13 -10.30
C THR A 271 -6.56 -7.47 -10.64
N ILE A 272 -6.17 -7.20 -11.87
CA ILE A 272 -4.80 -7.40 -12.36
C ILE A 272 -4.26 -6.05 -12.82
N ASN A 273 -3.22 -5.57 -12.14
CA ASN A 273 -2.66 -4.22 -12.34
C ASN A 273 -3.76 -3.13 -12.31
N GLY A 274 -4.77 -3.30 -11.42
CA GLY A 274 -5.90 -2.40 -11.27
C GLY A 274 -7.06 -2.64 -12.26
N GLU A 275 -6.95 -3.59 -13.20
CA GLU A 275 -8.00 -3.90 -14.17
C GLU A 275 -8.80 -5.15 -13.77
N SER A 276 -10.15 -5.05 -13.80
CA SER A 276 -11.04 -6.19 -13.51
C SER A 276 -11.26 -7.12 -14.71
N LYS A 277 -10.97 -6.66 -15.94
CA LYS A 277 -11.19 -7.43 -17.16
C LYS A 277 -10.00 -8.34 -17.47
N ALA A 278 -9.90 -9.45 -16.76
CA ALA A 278 -8.86 -10.46 -16.99
C ALA A 278 -9.46 -11.86 -16.89
N LYS A 279 -8.76 -12.85 -17.44
CA LYS A 279 -9.11 -14.27 -17.32
C LYS A 279 -7.96 -15.05 -16.70
N TYR A 280 -8.20 -15.63 -15.52
CA TYR A 280 -7.24 -16.51 -14.87
C TYR A 280 -7.09 -17.81 -15.68
N MET A 281 -5.85 -18.17 -16.03
CA MET A 281 -5.50 -19.29 -16.91
C MET A 281 -6.33 -19.35 -18.19
N GLY A 282 -6.74 -18.18 -18.72
CA GLY A 282 -7.55 -18.07 -19.93
C GLY A 282 -9.00 -18.58 -19.82
N THR A 283 -9.42 -19.12 -18.66
CA THR A 283 -10.69 -19.83 -18.48
C THR A 283 -11.65 -19.20 -17.48
N VAL A 284 -11.13 -18.72 -16.34
CA VAL A 284 -11.96 -18.14 -15.27
C VAL A 284 -12.01 -16.62 -15.44
N ASP A 285 -13.18 -16.08 -15.68
CA ASP A 285 -13.41 -14.63 -15.81
C ASP A 285 -13.34 -13.96 -14.43
N LEU A 286 -12.51 -12.94 -14.28
CA LEU A 286 -12.34 -12.16 -13.04
C LEU A 286 -13.24 -10.93 -12.98
N SER A 287 -14.03 -10.64 -14.02
CA SER A 287 -14.91 -9.47 -14.08
C SER A 287 -16.28 -9.65 -13.42
N GLN A 288 -16.51 -10.80 -12.78
CA GLN A 288 -17.81 -11.14 -12.17
C GLN A 288 -17.77 -11.02 -10.66
#